data_2ddb4b670c01c4903213a035016cc529
#
_entry.id   2ddb4b670c01c4903213a035016cc529
#
_cell.length_a   1.000
_cell.length_b   1.000
_cell.length_c   1.000
_cell.angle_alpha   90.00
_cell.angle_beta   90.00
_cell.angle_gamma   90.00
#
_symmetry.space_group_name_H-M   'P 1'
#
loop_
_entity.id
_entity.type
_entity.pdbx_description
1 polymer ?
#
loop_
_entity_poly.entity_id
_entity_poly.type
_entity_poly.pdbx_seq_one_letter_code
_entity_poly.pdbx_strand_id
1 'polypeptide(L)'
;MGKIVYLMGKSSSGKDTVFKELMKEGTMDLRTIVPYTTRPIRAGEENGVEYFFTDETGFQTLKEQGKVIEDRAYNTVYGIWRYFTVDDGQIDLTTKNYLMIGTLEAYEKMTAYFGTEAILPVYIELDDGVRLQRALDRELRQEKPKYEEMCRRFLADSADFSEEKLAAAGIRDRFENTDLTKCLKDITKYLNCLLYTSDAADE
;
A
#
# COMPACT_ATOMS: atom_id res chain seq x y z
N MET A 1 2.85 -20.36 -7.89
CA MET A 1 2.79 -19.80 -6.53
C MET A 1 2.22 -18.39 -6.62
N GLY A 2 1.22 -18.06 -5.78
CA GLY A 2 0.57 -16.74 -5.78
C GLY A 2 1.53 -15.62 -5.39
N LYS A 3 1.16 -14.39 -5.71
CA LYS A 3 1.97 -13.18 -5.50
C LYS A 3 1.18 -12.11 -4.74
N ILE A 4 1.89 -11.23 -4.07
CA ILE A 4 1.33 -10.01 -3.48
C ILE A 4 1.77 -8.82 -4.34
N VAL A 5 0.85 -8.21 -5.06
CA VAL A 5 1.05 -6.94 -5.74
C VAL A 5 1.05 -5.84 -4.68
N TYR A 6 2.20 -5.23 -4.46
CA TYR A 6 2.39 -4.22 -3.41
C TYR A 6 2.42 -2.82 -4.03
N LEU A 7 1.28 -2.13 -3.91
CA LEU A 7 1.09 -0.80 -4.48
C LEU A 7 1.59 0.27 -3.51
N MET A 8 2.53 1.08 -3.94
CA MET A 8 3.10 2.15 -3.12
C MET A 8 3.28 3.45 -3.92
N GLY A 9 3.50 4.53 -3.23
CA GLY A 9 3.72 5.85 -3.83
C GLY A 9 3.41 6.96 -2.84
N LYS A 10 3.95 8.12 -3.11
CA LYS A 10 3.78 9.33 -2.31
C LYS A 10 2.30 9.74 -2.22
N SER A 11 1.92 10.50 -1.21
CA SER A 11 0.55 11.06 -1.06
C SER A 11 0.15 11.84 -2.32
N SER A 12 -1.11 11.72 -2.71
CA SER A 12 -1.67 12.36 -3.91
C SER A 12 -1.09 11.88 -5.26
N SER A 13 -0.32 10.78 -5.29
CA SER A 13 0.09 10.12 -6.53
C SER A 13 -1.07 9.43 -7.26
N GLY A 14 -2.21 9.22 -6.58
CA GLY A 14 -3.38 8.53 -7.14
C GLY A 14 -3.41 7.03 -6.92
N LYS A 15 -2.51 6.46 -6.08
CA LYS A 15 -2.45 5.02 -5.80
C LYS A 15 -3.77 4.42 -5.32
N ASP A 16 -4.56 5.16 -4.51
CA ASP A 16 -5.87 4.68 -4.03
C ASP A 16 -6.89 4.53 -5.17
N THR A 17 -6.81 5.40 -6.18
CA THR A 17 -7.63 5.31 -7.40
C THR A 17 -7.18 4.13 -8.25
N VAL A 18 -5.87 3.97 -8.45
CA VAL A 18 -5.28 2.82 -9.17
C VAL A 18 -5.69 1.52 -8.50
N PHE A 19 -5.59 1.43 -7.17
CA PHE A 19 -6.03 0.26 -6.40
C PHE A 19 -7.49 -0.10 -6.69
N LYS A 20 -8.39 0.89 -6.58
CA LYS A 20 -9.82 0.70 -6.80
C LYS A 20 -10.13 0.23 -8.22
N GLU A 21 -9.45 0.80 -9.21
CA GLU A 21 -9.66 0.42 -10.62
C GLU A 21 -9.15 -0.99 -10.90
N LEU A 22 -7.95 -1.36 -10.42
CA LEU A 22 -7.41 -2.72 -10.55
C LEU A 22 -8.33 -3.77 -9.90
N MET A 23 -8.97 -3.44 -8.79
CA MET A 23 -9.93 -4.33 -8.13
C MET A 23 -11.25 -4.46 -8.90
N LYS A 24 -11.66 -3.44 -9.66
CA LYS A 24 -12.91 -3.47 -10.46
C LYS A 24 -12.76 -4.25 -11.77
N GLU A 25 -11.61 -4.18 -12.40
CA GLU A 25 -11.41 -4.74 -13.74
C GLU A 25 -11.59 -6.26 -13.80
N GLY A 26 -11.48 -6.98 -12.67
CA GLY A 26 -11.74 -8.42 -12.59
C GLY A 26 -10.91 -9.30 -13.55
N THR A 27 -9.97 -8.67 -14.27
CA THR A 27 -9.09 -9.32 -15.25
C THR A 27 -7.98 -10.12 -14.58
N MET A 28 -7.67 -9.77 -13.34
CA MET A 28 -6.73 -10.48 -12.48
C MET A 28 -7.50 -10.95 -11.25
N ASP A 29 -7.42 -12.24 -10.91
CA ASP A 29 -8.03 -12.79 -9.68
C ASP A 29 -7.22 -12.31 -8.45
N LEU A 30 -7.38 -11.02 -8.11
CA LEU A 30 -6.72 -10.37 -6.99
C LEU A 30 -7.66 -10.27 -5.80
N ARG A 31 -7.15 -10.60 -4.62
CA ARG A 31 -7.81 -10.39 -3.34
C ARG A 31 -7.16 -9.24 -2.59
N THR A 32 -7.87 -8.62 -1.67
CA THR A 32 -7.29 -7.59 -0.80
C THR A 32 -6.69 -8.23 0.44
N ILE A 33 -5.60 -7.64 0.95
CA ILE A 33 -5.10 -7.88 2.30
C ILE A 33 -5.61 -6.74 3.16
N VAL A 34 -6.36 -7.05 4.21
CA VAL A 34 -6.91 -6.06 5.14
C VAL A 34 -5.93 -5.89 6.31
N PRO A 35 -5.28 -4.72 6.43
CA PRO A 35 -4.37 -4.47 7.55
C PRO A 35 -5.12 -4.19 8.85
N TYR A 36 -4.38 -4.20 9.96
CA TYR A 36 -4.88 -3.89 11.30
C TYR A 36 -4.50 -2.47 11.71
N THR A 37 -5.29 -1.87 12.60
CA THR A 37 -4.96 -0.58 13.21
C THR A 37 -5.50 -0.44 14.62
N THR A 38 -4.74 0.29 15.47
CA THR A 38 -5.21 0.68 16.81
C THR A 38 -5.90 2.04 16.82
N ARG A 39 -5.95 2.75 15.69
CA ARG A 39 -6.72 3.98 15.61
C ARG A 39 -8.23 3.70 15.67
N PRO A 40 -9.02 4.59 16.28
CA PRO A 40 -10.47 4.47 16.26
C PRO A 40 -11.03 4.46 14.83
N ILE A 41 -12.09 3.67 14.63
CA ILE A 41 -12.87 3.64 13.39
C ILE A 41 -13.46 5.02 13.10
N ARG A 42 -13.46 5.44 11.85
CA ARG A 42 -14.04 6.70 11.40
C ARG A 42 -15.43 6.50 10.82
N ALA A 43 -16.20 7.58 10.73
CA ALA A 43 -17.49 7.55 10.05
C ALA A 43 -17.34 7.09 8.60
N GLY A 44 -18.13 6.10 8.21
CA GLY A 44 -18.11 5.50 6.87
C GLY A 44 -17.08 4.39 6.67
N GLU A 45 -16.30 4.02 7.69
CA GLU A 45 -15.45 2.83 7.68
C GLU A 45 -16.15 1.64 8.32
N GLU A 46 -15.80 0.43 7.87
CA GLU A 46 -16.34 -0.82 8.37
C GLU A 46 -15.21 -1.76 8.79
N ASN A 47 -15.37 -2.42 9.93
CA ASN A 47 -14.36 -3.38 10.42
C ASN A 47 -14.24 -4.57 9.49
N GLY A 48 -13.00 -4.88 9.08
CA GLY A 48 -12.70 -5.95 8.13
C GLY A 48 -12.80 -5.52 6.66
N VAL A 49 -13.10 -4.25 6.38
CA VAL A 49 -13.11 -3.67 5.03
C VAL A 49 -11.89 -2.78 4.83
N GLU A 50 -11.81 -1.63 5.50
CA GLU A 50 -10.64 -0.76 5.43
C GLU A 50 -9.51 -1.27 6.33
N TYR A 51 -9.88 -1.68 7.55
CA TYR A 51 -8.97 -2.23 8.56
C TYR A 51 -9.69 -3.21 9.47
N PHE A 52 -8.93 -4.12 10.07
CA PHE A 52 -9.32 -4.75 11.31
C PHE A 52 -8.98 -3.79 12.47
N PHE A 53 -10.01 -3.22 13.11
CA PHE A 53 -9.82 -2.29 14.21
C PHE A 53 -9.63 -3.03 15.52
N THR A 54 -8.56 -2.71 16.24
CA THR A 54 -8.22 -3.29 17.55
C THR A 54 -7.69 -2.19 18.48
N ASP A 55 -7.23 -2.57 19.64
CA ASP A 55 -6.56 -1.69 20.59
C ASP A 55 -5.08 -2.08 20.81
N GLU A 56 -4.38 -1.38 21.65
CA GLU A 56 -2.97 -1.67 21.96
C GLU A 56 -2.82 -3.05 22.60
N THR A 57 -3.79 -3.50 23.42
CA THR A 57 -3.78 -4.84 24.04
C THR A 57 -3.88 -5.93 22.97
N GLY A 58 -4.79 -5.78 22.02
CA GLY A 58 -4.93 -6.70 20.89
C GLY A 58 -3.67 -6.74 20.02
N PHE A 59 -3.05 -5.57 19.74
CA PHE A 59 -1.78 -5.53 19.03
C PHE A 59 -0.67 -6.28 19.78
N GLN A 60 -0.50 -6.04 21.09
CA GLN A 60 0.54 -6.72 21.89
C GLN A 60 0.32 -8.23 21.92
N THR A 61 -0.94 -8.68 22.07
CA THR A 61 -1.29 -10.11 22.02
C THR A 61 -0.87 -10.76 20.69
N LEU A 62 -1.18 -10.13 19.55
CA LEU A 62 -0.78 -10.62 18.24
C LEU A 62 0.74 -10.62 18.05
N LYS A 63 1.41 -9.62 18.60
CA LYS A 63 2.87 -9.51 18.55
C LYS A 63 3.56 -10.59 19.39
N GLU A 64 3.07 -10.85 20.60
CA GLU A 64 3.57 -11.93 21.48
C GLU A 64 3.35 -13.33 20.86
N GLN A 65 2.28 -13.50 20.09
CA GLN A 65 2.03 -14.71 19.31
C GLN A 65 2.90 -14.84 18.06
N GLY A 66 3.75 -13.85 17.76
CA GLY A 66 4.61 -13.84 16.57
C GLY A 66 3.86 -13.68 15.25
N LYS A 67 2.61 -13.21 15.28
CA LYS A 67 1.75 -13.07 14.10
C LYS A 67 1.87 -11.74 13.37
N VAL A 68 2.49 -10.72 13.99
CA VAL A 68 2.68 -9.41 13.35
C VAL A 68 3.82 -9.49 12.35
N ILE A 69 3.50 -9.33 11.07
CA ILE A 69 4.47 -9.35 9.96
C ILE A 69 5.24 -8.02 9.90
N GLU A 70 4.51 -6.90 9.99
CA GLU A 70 5.08 -5.56 9.99
C GLU A 70 4.24 -4.64 10.87
N ASP A 71 4.86 -3.66 11.51
CA ASP A 71 4.15 -2.63 12.24
C ASP A 71 4.80 -1.25 12.08
N ARG A 72 3.98 -0.21 12.13
CA ARG A 72 4.36 1.20 12.09
C ARG A 72 3.56 1.96 13.15
N ALA A 73 4.23 2.80 13.91
CA ALA A 73 3.63 3.59 14.97
C ALA A 73 3.71 5.09 14.65
N TYR A 74 2.61 5.79 14.80
CA TYR A 74 2.52 7.22 14.58
C TYR A 74 2.09 7.93 15.88
N ASN A 75 2.90 8.87 16.35
CA ASN A 75 2.54 9.73 17.47
C ASN A 75 1.50 10.75 16.99
N THR A 76 0.34 10.74 17.61
CA THR A 76 -0.74 11.68 17.32
C THR A 76 -1.15 12.43 18.57
N VAL A 77 -1.93 13.48 18.42
CA VAL A 77 -2.52 14.22 19.57
C VAL A 77 -3.47 13.36 20.42
N TYR A 78 -3.90 12.21 19.90
CA TYR A 78 -4.77 11.24 20.59
C TYR A 78 -4.01 10.03 21.13
N GLY A 79 -2.67 10.04 21.10
CA GLY A 79 -1.81 8.93 21.48
C GLY A 79 -1.15 8.25 20.27
N ILE A 80 -0.58 7.08 20.52
CA ILE A 80 0.10 6.30 19.48
C ILE A 80 -0.93 5.50 18.70
N TRP A 81 -0.97 5.69 17.39
CA TRP A 81 -1.73 4.83 16.47
C TRP A 81 -0.79 3.91 15.72
N ARG A 82 -1.12 2.63 15.72
CA ARG A 82 -0.38 1.62 14.98
C ARG A 82 -1.16 1.19 13.75
N TYR A 83 -0.42 0.87 12.71
CA TYR A 83 -0.90 0.20 11.51
C TYR A 83 0.01 -0.99 11.27
N PHE A 84 -0.56 -2.17 11.08
CA PHE A 84 0.24 -3.39 11.02
C PHE A 84 -0.48 -4.47 10.19
N THR A 85 0.31 -5.42 9.67
CA THR A 85 -0.18 -6.57 8.92
C THR A 85 0.04 -7.83 9.75
N VAL A 86 -0.94 -8.73 9.73
CA VAL A 86 -0.97 -9.93 10.58
C VAL A 86 -1.05 -11.18 9.71
N ASP A 87 -0.28 -12.20 10.08
CA ASP A 87 -0.46 -13.56 9.60
C ASP A 87 -1.58 -14.24 10.42
N ASP A 88 -2.81 -14.02 9.98
CA ASP A 88 -4.05 -14.54 10.57
C ASP A 88 -4.76 -15.57 9.67
N GLY A 89 -4.09 -15.97 8.58
CA GLY A 89 -4.61 -16.90 7.58
C GLY A 89 -5.37 -16.22 6.43
N GLN A 90 -5.45 -14.88 6.39
CA GLN A 90 -6.04 -14.18 5.25
C GLN A 90 -5.17 -14.31 3.98
N ILE A 91 -3.85 -14.53 4.13
CA ILE A 91 -2.89 -14.60 3.04
C ILE A 91 -2.53 -16.06 2.75
N ASP A 92 -2.99 -16.56 1.62
CA ASP A 92 -2.69 -17.92 1.12
C ASP A 92 -2.03 -17.82 -0.26
N LEU A 93 -0.71 -17.83 -0.29
CA LEU A 93 0.08 -17.74 -1.52
C LEU A 93 0.24 -19.08 -2.26
N THR A 94 -0.43 -20.14 -1.84
CA THR A 94 -0.40 -21.40 -2.58
C THR A 94 -1.12 -21.29 -3.92
N THR A 95 -2.26 -20.57 -3.93
CA THR A 95 -3.15 -20.50 -5.11
C THR A 95 -3.69 -19.11 -5.42
N LYS A 96 -3.41 -18.07 -4.58
CA LYS A 96 -4.11 -16.79 -4.67
C LYS A 96 -3.14 -15.64 -4.82
N ASN A 97 -3.53 -14.66 -5.64
CA ASN A 97 -2.84 -13.39 -5.77
C ASN A 97 -3.55 -12.31 -4.95
N TYR A 98 -2.77 -11.39 -4.43
CA TYR A 98 -3.27 -10.30 -3.57
C TYR A 98 -2.83 -8.94 -4.09
N LEU A 99 -3.61 -7.92 -3.77
CA LEU A 99 -3.28 -6.52 -3.96
C LEU A 99 -3.38 -5.80 -2.61
N MET A 100 -2.34 -5.07 -2.24
CA MET A 100 -2.34 -4.23 -1.05
C MET A 100 -1.67 -2.88 -1.31
N ILE A 101 -1.99 -1.91 -0.46
CA ILE A 101 -1.35 -0.59 -0.44
C ILE A 101 -0.52 -0.47 0.83
N GLY A 102 0.70 0.06 0.70
CA GLY A 102 1.53 0.34 1.85
C GLY A 102 2.62 1.38 1.63
N THR A 103 3.48 1.52 2.62
CA THR A 103 4.68 2.37 2.58
C THR A 103 5.89 1.55 2.12
N LEU A 104 6.99 2.23 1.79
CA LEU A 104 8.24 1.56 1.44
C LEU A 104 8.79 0.73 2.62
N GLU A 105 8.74 1.28 3.85
CA GLU A 105 9.15 0.55 5.06
C GLU A 105 8.36 -0.76 5.26
N ALA A 106 7.03 -0.72 5.06
CA ALA A 106 6.22 -1.93 5.18
C ALA A 106 6.50 -2.91 4.03
N TYR A 107 6.77 -2.43 2.81
CA TYR A 107 7.20 -3.27 1.70
C TYR A 107 8.46 -4.07 2.03
N GLU A 108 9.49 -3.43 2.59
CA GLU A 108 10.73 -4.11 2.99
C GLU A 108 10.47 -5.21 4.03
N LYS A 109 9.64 -4.95 5.03
CA LYS A 109 9.27 -5.93 6.05
C LYS A 109 8.44 -7.07 5.48
N MET A 110 7.48 -6.78 4.60
CA MET A 110 6.68 -7.80 3.90
C MET A 110 7.58 -8.68 3.00
N THR A 111 8.52 -8.07 2.30
CA THR A 111 9.49 -8.78 1.46
C THR A 111 10.42 -9.66 2.29
N ALA A 112 10.85 -9.20 3.46
CA ALA A 112 11.65 -10.01 4.39
C ALA A 112 10.87 -11.22 4.91
N TYR A 113 9.55 -11.10 5.11
CA TYR A 113 8.69 -12.17 5.62
C TYR A 113 8.33 -13.20 4.54
N PHE A 114 7.82 -12.76 3.39
CA PHE A 114 7.32 -13.64 2.32
C PHE A 114 8.38 -14.03 1.28
N GLY A 115 9.52 -13.35 1.26
CA GLY A 115 10.54 -13.48 0.23
C GLY A 115 10.32 -12.53 -0.96
N THR A 116 11.42 -12.16 -1.61
CA THR A 116 11.41 -11.21 -2.75
C THR A 116 10.58 -11.71 -3.92
N GLU A 117 10.58 -13.01 -4.15
CA GLU A 117 9.84 -13.64 -5.25
C GLU A 117 8.31 -13.59 -5.05
N ALA A 118 7.84 -13.45 -3.80
CA ALA A 118 6.42 -13.42 -3.49
C ALA A 118 5.80 -12.01 -3.62
N ILE A 119 6.60 -10.94 -3.59
CA ILE A 119 6.13 -9.56 -3.57
C ILE A 119 6.46 -8.87 -4.90
N LEU A 120 5.44 -8.38 -5.59
CA LEU A 120 5.59 -7.60 -6.83
C LEU A 120 5.40 -6.10 -6.52
N PRO A 121 6.46 -5.30 -6.48
CA PRO A 121 6.35 -3.88 -6.21
C PRO A 121 5.75 -3.13 -7.40
N VAL A 122 4.78 -2.25 -7.12
CA VAL A 122 4.22 -1.30 -8.08
C VAL A 122 4.33 0.09 -7.47
N TYR A 123 5.32 0.87 -7.92
CA TYR A 123 5.52 2.23 -7.44
C TYR A 123 4.84 3.24 -8.37
N ILE A 124 3.83 3.95 -7.82
CA ILE A 124 3.12 5.01 -8.55
C ILE A 124 3.88 6.31 -8.39
N GLU A 125 4.44 6.76 -9.50
CA GLU A 125 5.20 8.00 -9.59
C GLU A 125 4.32 9.14 -10.12
N LEU A 126 4.55 10.34 -9.62
CA LEU A 126 3.95 11.56 -10.13
C LEU A 126 4.83 12.74 -9.73
N ASP A 127 4.97 13.70 -10.63
CA ASP A 127 5.68 14.96 -10.39
C ASP A 127 5.22 15.64 -9.11
N ASP A 128 6.18 16.12 -8.31
CA ASP A 128 5.92 16.68 -6.99
C ASP A 128 5.06 17.95 -7.04
N GLY A 129 5.18 18.77 -8.09
CA GLY A 129 4.32 19.94 -8.30
C GLY A 129 2.86 19.54 -8.57
N VAL A 130 2.67 18.52 -9.41
CA VAL A 130 1.32 17.97 -9.70
C VAL A 130 0.71 17.34 -8.44
N ARG A 131 1.50 16.59 -7.66
CA ARG A 131 1.05 16.02 -6.37
C ARG A 131 0.62 17.10 -5.38
N LEU A 132 1.44 18.16 -5.26
CA LEU A 132 1.16 19.28 -4.36
C LEU A 132 -0.13 20.01 -4.77
N GLN A 133 -0.32 20.24 -6.07
CA GLN A 133 -1.54 20.84 -6.59
C GLN A 133 -2.76 19.95 -6.29
N ARG A 134 -2.68 18.64 -6.57
CA ARG A 134 -3.78 17.70 -6.25
C ARG A 134 -4.09 17.66 -4.75
N ALA A 135 -3.08 17.76 -3.89
CA ALA A 135 -3.26 17.81 -2.45
C ALA A 135 -3.96 19.10 -2.02
N LEU A 136 -3.53 20.25 -2.55
CA LEU A 136 -4.13 21.55 -2.27
C LEU A 136 -5.58 21.61 -2.75
N ASP A 137 -5.86 21.16 -3.96
CA ASP A 137 -7.23 21.13 -4.51
C ASP A 137 -8.17 20.26 -3.67
N ARG A 138 -7.66 19.16 -3.10
CA ARG A 138 -8.42 18.32 -2.17
C ARG A 138 -8.72 19.04 -0.86
N GLU A 139 -7.71 19.71 -0.27
CA GLU A 139 -7.91 20.46 0.98
C GLU A 139 -8.86 21.63 0.80
N LEU A 140 -8.81 22.35 -0.34
CA LEU A 140 -9.72 23.46 -0.65
C LEU A 140 -11.20 23.04 -0.75
N ARG A 141 -11.49 21.77 -1.03
CA ARG A 141 -12.85 21.22 -1.06
C ARG A 141 -13.37 20.76 0.30
N GLN A 142 -12.52 20.77 1.33
CA GLN A 142 -12.93 20.37 2.67
C GLN A 142 -13.53 21.55 3.42
N GLU A 143 -14.51 21.27 4.28
CA GLU A 143 -15.09 22.27 5.16
C GLU A 143 -14.05 22.88 6.13
N LYS A 144 -13.09 22.06 6.56
CA LYS A 144 -11.99 22.47 7.44
C LYS A 144 -10.65 21.99 6.86
N PRO A 145 -10.02 22.77 5.97
CA PRO A 145 -8.74 22.43 5.37
C PRO A 145 -7.64 22.25 6.41
N LYS A 146 -6.75 21.29 6.19
CA LYS A 146 -5.62 20.95 7.09
C LYS A 146 -4.28 21.14 6.36
N TYR A 147 -3.98 22.39 5.99
CA TYR A 147 -2.79 22.70 5.18
C TYR A 147 -1.48 22.31 5.83
N GLU A 148 -1.33 22.50 7.15
CA GLU A 148 -0.12 22.10 7.87
C GLU A 148 0.13 20.59 7.77
N GLU A 149 -0.92 19.78 7.95
CA GLU A 149 -0.83 18.32 7.83
C GLU A 149 -0.55 17.90 6.38
N MET A 150 -1.12 18.58 5.41
CA MET A 150 -0.81 18.37 3.98
C MET A 150 0.67 18.59 3.70
N CYS A 151 1.23 19.72 4.15
CA CYS A 151 2.64 20.06 3.99
C CYS A 151 3.56 19.07 4.74
N ARG A 152 3.22 18.72 5.97
CA ARG A 152 3.96 17.73 6.75
C ARG A 152 4.05 16.39 6.02
N ARG A 153 2.91 15.91 5.49
CA ARG A 153 2.86 14.65 4.72
C ARG A 153 3.68 14.74 3.43
N PHE A 154 3.62 15.85 2.73
CA PHE A 154 4.39 16.07 1.52
C PHE A 154 5.90 15.94 1.77
N LEU A 155 6.41 16.55 2.86
CA LEU A 155 7.81 16.47 3.26
C LEU A 155 8.20 15.06 3.74
N ALA A 156 7.35 14.43 4.54
CA ALA A 156 7.57 13.06 4.99
C ALA A 156 7.67 12.09 3.79
N ASP A 157 6.74 12.17 2.83
CA ASP A 157 6.78 11.35 1.63
C ASP A 157 8.08 11.53 0.84
N SER A 158 8.62 12.76 0.77
CA SER A 158 9.88 13.03 0.06
C SER A 158 11.08 12.35 0.74
N ALA A 159 11.06 12.24 2.06
CA ALA A 159 12.07 11.52 2.82
C ALA A 159 11.87 10.00 2.79
N ASP A 160 10.63 9.53 2.83
CA ASP A 160 10.30 8.11 2.87
C ASP A 160 10.47 7.41 1.52
N PHE A 161 10.27 8.14 0.42
CA PHE A 161 10.45 7.68 -0.95
C PHE A 161 11.58 8.45 -1.66
N SER A 162 12.72 8.65 -0.97
CA SER A 162 13.90 9.21 -1.63
C SER A 162 14.48 8.23 -2.65
N GLU A 163 15.19 8.75 -3.66
CA GLU A 163 15.80 7.92 -4.69
C GLU A 163 16.75 6.86 -4.12
N GLU A 164 17.50 7.21 -3.06
CA GLU A 164 18.40 6.29 -2.37
C GLU A 164 17.63 5.13 -1.73
N LYS A 165 16.51 5.43 -1.07
CA LYS A 165 15.67 4.40 -0.42
C LYS A 165 14.98 3.52 -1.46
N LEU A 166 14.43 4.11 -2.53
CA LEU A 166 13.81 3.35 -3.62
C LEU A 166 14.83 2.41 -4.27
N ALA A 167 16.04 2.89 -4.54
CA ALA A 167 17.11 2.08 -5.11
C ALA A 167 17.56 0.96 -4.15
N ALA A 168 17.71 1.27 -2.86
CA ALA A 168 18.08 0.29 -1.83
C ALA A 168 17.03 -0.82 -1.68
N ALA A 169 15.74 -0.48 -1.79
CA ALA A 169 14.62 -1.42 -1.77
C ALA A 169 14.44 -2.18 -3.11
N GLY A 170 15.28 -1.93 -4.12
CA GLY A 170 15.21 -2.59 -5.41
C GLY A 170 14.05 -2.14 -6.30
N ILE A 171 13.42 -1.00 -6.01
CA ILE A 171 12.30 -0.45 -6.79
C ILE A 171 12.83 0.17 -8.09
N ARG A 172 12.70 -0.56 -9.19
CA ARG A 172 13.18 -0.15 -10.52
C ARG A 172 12.03 0.27 -11.44
N ASP A 173 10.94 -0.47 -11.40
CA ASP A 173 9.77 -0.21 -12.23
C ASP A 173 8.90 0.86 -11.59
N ARG A 174 8.62 1.92 -12.37
CA ARG A 174 7.88 3.10 -11.95
C ARG A 174 6.74 3.35 -12.92
N PHE A 175 5.57 3.64 -12.39
CA PHE A 175 4.35 3.85 -13.17
C PHE A 175 3.89 5.28 -12.99
N GLU A 176 4.12 6.09 -14.02
CA GLU A 176 3.73 7.50 -14.02
C GLU A 176 2.20 7.64 -14.11
N ASN A 177 1.60 8.40 -13.19
CA ASN A 177 0.15 8.63 -13.13
C ASN A 177 -0.24 10.08 -13.45
N THR A 178 0.28 10.61 -14.53
CA THR A 178 -0.24 11.83 -15.16
C THR A 178 -1.55 11.55 -15.90
N ASP A 179 -1.65 10.39 -16.54
CA ASP A 179 -2.85 9.84 -17.17
C ASP A 179 -3.19 8.48 -16.52
N LEU A 180 -4.35 8.42 -15.86
CA LEU A 180 -4.79 7.22 -15.14
C LEU A 180 -4.97 6.01 -16.07
N THR A 181 -5.54 6.22 -17.26
CA THR A 181 -5.81 5.15 -18.23
C THR A 181 -4.52 4.52 -18.72
N LYS A 182 -3.54 5.36 -19.05
CA LYS A 182 -2.21 4.90 -19.46
C LYS A 182 -1.51 4.17 -18.30
N CYS A 183 -1.53 4.74 -17.10
CA CYS A 183 -0.93 4.15 -15.91
C CYS A 183 -1.49 2.75 -15.62
N LEU A 184 -2.82 2.60 -15.65
CA LEU A 184 -3.48 1.31 -15.46
C LEU A 184 -3.09 0.29 -16.54
N LYS A 185 -3.06 0.71 -17.80
CA LYS A 185 -2.63 -0.16 -18.90
C LYS A 185 -1.20 -0.66 -18.73
N ASP A 186 -0.28 0.23 -18.34
CA ASP A 186 1.12 -0.12 -18.14
C ASP A 186 1.29 -1.08 -16.95
N ILE A 187 0.58 -0.83 -15.83
CA ILE A 187 0.55 -1.73 -14.66
C ILE A 187 -0.04 -3.08 -15.03
N THR A 188 -1.19 -3.12 -15.71
CA THR A 188 -1.84 -4.37 -16.10
C THR A 188 -0.94 -5.21 -17.01
N LYS A 189 -0.26 -4.57 -17.96
CA LYS A 189 0.72 -5.25 -18.83
C LYS A 189 1.88 -5.84 -18.02
N TYR A 190 2.43 -5.07 -17.08
CA TYR A 190 3.51 -5.51 -16.20
C TYR A 190 3.10 -6.70 -15.34
N LEU A 191 1.93 -6.62 -14.68
CA LEU A 191 1.42 -7.67 -13.81
C LEU A 191 1.09 -8.94 -14.59
N ASN A 192 0.46 -8.83 -15.77
CA ASN A 192 0.17 -9.99 -16.62
C ASN A 192 1.47 -10.72 -17.02
N CYS A 193 2.53 -10.00 -17.33
CA CYS A 193 3.82 -10.59 -17.61
C CYS A 193 4.38 -11.39 -16.43
N LEU A 194 4.25 -10.88 -15.20
CA LEU A 194 4.85 -11.50 -14.01
C LEU A 194 3.96 -12.54 -13.32
N LEU A 195 2.64 -12.43 -13.44
CA LEU A 195 1.70 -13.37 -12.82
C LEU A 195 1.47 -14.63 -13.66
N TYR A 196 1.56 -14.51 -15.01
CA TYR A 196 1.19 -15.59 -15.93
C TYR A 196 2.36 -16.17 -16.75
N THR A 197 3.58 -15.61 -16.67
CA THR A 197 4.75 -16.20 -17.35
C THR A 197 5.47 -17.28 -16.54
N SER A 198 5.12 -17.49 -15.28
CA SER A 198 5.70 -18.56 -14.46
C SER A 198 5.18 -19.97 -14.82
N ASP A 199 4.07 -20.09 -15.56
CA ASP A 199 3.49 -21.39 -15.94
C ASP A 199 4.10 -21.97 -17.23
N ALA A 200 4.93 -21.22 -17.94
CA ALA A 200 5.54 -21.68 -19.20
C ALA A 200 6.97 -22.22 -19.07
N ALA A 201 7.51 -22.30 -17.88
CA ALA A 201 8.88 -22.78 -17.64
C ALA A 201 8.98 -24.20 -17.04
N ASP A 202 7.84 -24.86 -16.80
CA ASP A 202 7.75 -26.21 -16.23
C ASP A 202 7.16 -27.25 -17.21
N GLU A 203 7.23 -26.99 -18.54
CA GLU A 203 6.95 -28.02 -19.58
C GLU A 203 8.23 -28.45 -20.31
#